data_e8cee6dea8240028dbbd078c7aa7c34a
#
_entry.id   e8cee6dea8240028dbbd078c7aa7c34a
#
_cell.length_a   1.000
_cell.length_b   1.000
_cell.length_c   1.000
_cell.angle_alpha   90.00
_cell.angle_beta   90.00
_cell.angle_gamma   90.00
#
_symmetry.space_group_name_H-M   'P 1'
#
loop_
_entity.id
_entity.type
_entity.pdbx_description
1 polymer ?
#
loop_
_entity_poly.entity_id
_entity_poly.type
_entity_poly.pdbx_seq_one_letter_code
_entity_poly.pdbx_strand_id
1 'polypeptide(L)'
;VATIRDVAMAAEVSVATVSRVINNSGYVSEDTRKKVESAIESLNYKPNAVARSLFKKQSKTIALILPDIKNPFFPEVARGVEDLLNTREYTLLLCNSDEDIEKEINYMEMVEQKYVDGVIIVTSTLTPKHIKNRAVPVVALDRPIGENVPSVSVNNYDGSRQAVRHLKSAGCKRIAHIRGPMNVINSDERYKGYLKEVGNEPWFDHKYIVTGEFDVRKTAEVTMRLLAENPEIDGIFAGNDYMAMGVMKAARQLGIRVPEELSVIGFDGIEMGQLTSPEITTMAQPIYDLGRTAAELLLRIIEGKYVAKKHYVFEVELIAGQTTLRN
;
A
#
# COMPACT_ATOMS: atom_id res chain seq x y z
N VAL A 1 -16.76 -31.66 -18.13
CA VAL A 1 -15.42 -31.07 -18.24
C VAL A 1 -14.42 -32.19 -18.32
N ALA A 2 -13.58 -32.22 -19.39
CA ALA A 2 -12.55 -33.24 -19.54
C ALA A 2 -11.59 -33.25 -18.34
N THR A 3 -11.13 -34.43 -17.95
CA THR A 3 -10.21 -34.66 -16.84
C THR A 3 -8.84 -35.12 -17.35
N ILE A 4 -7.81 -35.08 -16.51
CA ILE A 4 -6.48 -35.59 -16.86
C ILE A 4 -6.54 -37.11 -17.21
N ARG A 5 -7.53 -37.84 -16.67
CA ARG A 5 -7.74 -39.28 -17.00
C ARG A 5 -8.27 -39.45 -18.42
N ASP A 6 -9.14 -38.55 -18.86
CA ASP A 6 -9.69 -38.60 -20.23
C ASP A 6 -8.58 -38.29 -21.26
N VAL A 7 -7.67 -37.34 -20.95
CA VAL A 7 -6.49 -37.07 -21.78
C VAL A 7 -5.57 -38.30 -21.82
N ALA A 8 -5.34 -38.95 -20.69
CA ALA A 8 -4.50 -40.13 -20.60
C ALA A 8 -5.06 -41.30 -21.44
N MET A 9 -6.38 -41.52 -21.39
CA MET A 9 -7.05 -42.51 -22.23
C MET A 9 -6.96 -42.16 -23.72
N ALA A 10 -7.24 -40.92 -24.11
CA ALA A 10 -7.19 -40.48 -25.51
C ALA A 10 -5.78 -40.53 -26.11
N ALA A 11 -4.75 -40.26 -25.32
CA ALA A 11 -3.35 -40.34 -25.73
C ALA A 11 -2.71 -41.71 -25.56
N GLU A 12 -3.46 -42.71 -25.03
CA GLU A 12 -2.98 -44.06 -24.71
C GLU A 12 -1.73 -44.11 -23.82
N VAL A 13 -1.68 -43.24 -22.82
CA VAL A 13 -0.55 -43.13 -21.88
C VAL A 13 -1.03 -43.09 -20.42
N SER A 14 -0.10 -43.21 -19.50
CA SER A 14 -0.44 -43.05 -18.07
C SER A 14 -0.75 -41.60 -17.69
N VAL A 15 -1.56 -41.39 -16.65
CA VAL A 15 -1.83 -40.08 -16.07
C VAL A 15 -0.51 -39.39 -15.64
N ALA A 16 0.47 -40.16 -15.17
CA ALA A 16 1.80 -39.66 -14.83
C ALA A 16 2.53 -39.11 -16.05
N THR A 17 2.40 -39.73 -17.22
CA THR A 17 2.98 -39.25 -18.48
C THR A 17 2.35 -37.95 -18.93
N VAL A 18 0.99 -37.88 -18.89
CA VAL A 18 0.28 -36.60 -19.16
C VAL A 18 0.74 -35.48 -18.23
N SER A 19 0.84 -35.78 -16.93
CA SER A 19 1.33 -34.82 -15.95
C SER A 19 2.76 -34.35 -16.25
N ARG A 20 3.65 -35.24 -16.71
CA ARG A 20 5.02 -34.85 -17.11
C ARG A 20 5.02 -33.95 -18.33
N VAL A 21 4.19 -34.23 -19.33
CA VAL A 21 4.06 -33.36 -20.52
C VAL A 21 3.58 -31.96 -20.12
N ILE A 22 2.45 -31.89 -19.38
CA ILE A 22 1.84 -30.61 -18.93
C ILE A 22 2.81 -29.78 -18.09
N ASN A 23 3.56 -30.42 -17.19
CA ASN A 23 4.47 -29.72 -16.29
C ASN A 23 5.90 -29.57 -16.84
N ASN A 24 6.15 -30.04 -18.06
CA ASN A 24 7.45 -30.10 -18.68
C ASN A 24 8.53 -30.72 -17.75
N SER A 25 8.20 -31.79 -17.04
CA SER A 25 9.02 -32.43 -16.01
C SER A 25 9.39 -33.84 -16.40
N GLY A 26 10.69 -34.17 -16.31
CA GLY A 26 11.21 -35.48 -16.69
C GLY A 26 11.24 -35.72 -18.20
N TYR A 27 11.83 -36.87 -18.60
CA TYR A 27 11.96 -37.24 -19.99
C TYR A 27 10.61 -37.83 -20.52
N VAL A 28 10.14 -37.31 -21.64
CA VAL A 28 9.04 -37.85 -22.45
C VAL A 28 9.47 -37.80 -23.91
N SER A 29 9.30 -38.91 -24.67
CA SER A 29 9.65 -38.91 -26.09
C SER A 29 8.78 -37.91 -26.87
N GLU A 30 9.34 -37.41 -27.98
CA GLU A 30 8.64 -36.41 -28.82
C GLU A 30 7.31 -36.89 -29.38
N ASP A 31 7.25 -38.15 -29.78
CA ASP A 31 6.00 -38.77 -30.26
C ASP A 31 4.93 -38.89 -29.17
N THR A 32 5.35 -39.24 -27.95
CA THR A 32 4.44 -39.29 -26.80
C THR A 32 3.94 -37.89 -26.42
N ARG A 33 4.82 -36.88 -26.48
CA ARG A 33 4.47 -35.49 -26.23
C ARG A 33 3.41 -35.00 -27.21
N LYS A 34 3.62 -35.21 -28.52
CA LYS A 34 2.66 -34.85 -29.57
C LYS A 34 1.29 -35.52 -29.38
N LYS A 35 1.26 -36.83 -29.04
CA LYS A 35 -0.01 -37.53 -28.74
C LYS A 35 -0.77 -36.90 -27.59
N VAL A 36 -0.07 -36.53 -26.50
CA VAL A 36 -0.70 -35.90 -25.33
C VAL A 36 -1.19 -34.49 -25.68
N GLU A 37 -0.41 -33.71 -26.39
CA GLU A 37 -0.78 -32.35 -26.81
C GLU A 37 -2.01 -32.38 -27.73
N SER A 38 -2.07 -33.27 -28.71
CA SER A 38 -3.26 -33.49 -29.58
C SER A 38 -4.49 -33.92 -28.78
N ALA A 39 -4.32 -34.76 -27.77
CA ALA A 39 -5.43 -35.17 -26.91
C ALA A 39 -5.95 -34.02 -26.03
N ILE A 40 -5.02 -33.18 -25.49
CA ILE A 40 -5.37 -31.96 -24.73
C ILE A 40 -6.21 -31.02 -25.62
N GLU A 41 -5.77 -30.79 -26.85
CA GLU A 41 -6.41 -29.88 -27.78
C GLU A 41 -7.80 -30.40 -28.21
N SER A 42 -7.90 -31.69 -28.61
CA SER A 42 -9.15 -32.33 -29.04
C SER A 42 -10.21 -32.35 -27.94
N LEU A 43 -9.80 -32.53 -26.68
CA LEU A 43 -10.71 -32.57 -25.53
C LEU A 43 -10.94 -31.19 -24.90
N ASN A 44 -10.33 -30.13 -25.45
CA ASN A 44 -10.30 -28.79 -24.85
C ASN A 44 -9.98 -28.84 -23.34
N TYR A 45 -9.03 -29.72 -22.98
CA TYR A 45 -8.66 -29.92 -21.59
C TYR A 45 -7.84 -28.77 -21.07
N LYS A 46 -8.32 -28.14 -20.02
CA LYS A 46 -7.56 -27.14 -19.27
C LYS A 46 -7.05 -27.75 -17.95
N PRO A 47 -5.71 -27.77 -17.73
CA PRO A 47 -5.15 -28.29 -16.48
C PRO A 47 -5.76 -27.56 -15.27
N ASN A 48 -6.25 -28.36 -14.30
CA ASN A 48 -6.83 -27.79 -13.09
C ASN A 48 -5.71 -27.14 -12.24
N ALA A 49 -5.75 -25.80 -12.12
CA ALA A 49 -4.79 -25.02 -11.34
C ALA A 49 -4.78 -25.43 -9.86
N VAL A 50 -5.94 -25.78 -9.29
CA VAL A 50 -6.06 -26.23 -7.89
C VAL A 50 -5.35 -27.57 -7.69
N ALA A 51 -5.52 -28.53 -8.60
CA ALA A 51 -4.82 -29.82 -8.51
C ALA A 51 -3.29 -29.64 -8.65
N ARG A 52 -2.86 -28.69 -9.49
CA ARG A 52 -1.44 -28.35 -9.68
C ARG A 52 -0.86 -27.68 -8.44
N SER A 53 -1.58 -26.74 -7.83
CA SER A 53 -1.13 -26.04 -6.62
C SER A 53 -0.99 -26.99 -5.43
N LEU A 54 -1.92 -27.93 -5.27
CA LEU A 54 -1.84 -28.98 -4.25
C LEU A 54 -0.60 -29.88 -4.42
N PHE A 55 -0.28 -30.24 -5.67
CA PHE A 55 0.89 -31.08 -5.96
C PHE A 55 2.22 -30.35 -5.80
N LYS A 56 2.29 -29.08 -6.26
CA LYS A 56 3.49 -28.26 -6.18
C LYS A 56 3.61 -27.47 -4.86
N LYS A 57 2.58 -27.45 -4.03
CA LYS A 57 2.45 -26.58 -2.84
C LYS A 57 2.73 -25.10 -3.17
N GLN A 58 2.34 -24.68 -4.37
CA GLN A 58 2.48 -23.30 -4.88
C GLN A 58 1.23 -22.95 -5.66
N SER A 59 0.56 -21.86 -5.27
CA SER A 59 -0.67 -21.42 -5.93
C SER A 59 -0.42 -20.36 -7.02
N LYS A 60 0.79 -19.83 -7.11
CA LYS A 60 1.12 -18.65 -7.92
C LYS A 60 0.20 -17.47 -7.55
N THR A 61 -0.11 -17.33 -6.28
CA THR A 61 -0.96 -16.27 -5.73
C THR A 61 -0.23 -15.55 -4.62
N ILE A 62 -0.26 -14.24 -4.64
CA ILE A 62 0.21 -13.34 -3.56
C ILE A 62 -0.99 -12.60 -3.01
N ALA A 63 -1.11 -12.54 -1.69
CA ALA A 63 -2.11 -11.70 -1.04
C ALA A 63 -1.54 -10.30 -0.73
N LEU A 64 -2.35 -9.28 -1.01
CA LEU A 64 -2.13 -7.90 -0.59
C LEU A 64 -3.24 -7.53 0.39
N ILE A 65 -2.89 -7.35 1.66
CA ILE A 65 -3.84 -6.98 2.72
C ILE A 65 -3.67 -5.48 2.97
N LEU A 66 -4.74 -4.72 2.77
CA LEU A 66 -4.77 -3.25 2.86
C LEU A 66 -5.83 -2.80 3.87
N PRO A 67 -5.63 -1.66 4.54
CA PRO A 67 -6.60 -1.16 5.52
C PRO A 67 -7.88 -0.62 4.90
N ASP A 68 -7.81 0.19 3.82
CA ASP A 68 -9.01 0.75 3.16
C ASP A 68 -8.76 1.04 1.68
N ILE A 69 -9.37 0.24 0.81
CA ILE A 69 -9.28 0.40 -0.66
C ILE A 69 -9.90 1.71 -1.18
N LYS A 70 -10.67 2.43 -0.37
CA LYS A 70 -11.24 3.73 -0.78
C LYS A 70 -10.22 4.86 -0.74
N ASN A 71 -9.16 4.74 0.08
CA ASN A 71 -8.09 5.71 0.07
C ASN A 71 -7.25 5.52 -1.21
N PRO A 72 -7.16 6.56 -2.09
CA PRO A 72 -6.49 6.46 -3.39
C PRO A 72 -5.02 6.02 -3.35
N PHE A 73 -4.33 6.18 -2.21
CA PHE A 73 -2.98 5.68 -2.00
C PHE A 73 -2.88 4.16 -2.24
N PHE A 74 -3.83 3.39 -1.72
CA PHE A 74 -3.75 1.92 -1.77
C PHE A 74 -4.04 1.30 -3.14
N PRO A 75 -4.98 1.79 -3.97
CA PRO A 75 -5.11 1.37 -5.36
C PRO A 75 -3.84 1.55 -6.19
N GLU A 76 -3.09 2.63 -5.99
CA GLU A 76 -1.82 2.86 -6.70
C GLU A 76 -0.72 1.91 -6.22
N VAL A 77 -0.63 1.66 -4.91
CA VAL A 77 0.21 0.59 -4.35
C VAL A 77 -0.13 -0.75 -4.98
N ALA A 78 -1.44 -1.11 -5.02
CA ALA A 78 -1.90 -2.37 -5.59
C ALA A 78 -1.53 -2.49 -7.07
N ARG A 79 -1.56 -1.39 -7.82
CA ARG A 79 -1.13 -1.34 -9.21
C ARG A 79 0.36 -1.68 -9.35
N GLY A 80 1.24 -1.08 -8.52
CA GLY A 80 2.66 -1.38 -8.52
C GLY A 80 2.98 -2.84 -8.17
N VAL A 81 2.23 -3.42 -7.23
CA VAL A 81 2.32 -4.85 -6.88
C VAL A 81 1.87 -5.71 -8.05
N GLU A 82 0.69 -5.45 -8.60
CA GLU A 82 0.06 -6.27 -9.66
C GLU A 82 0.90 -6.30 -10.92
N ASP A 83 1.38 -5.15 -11.40
CA ASP A 83 2.19 -5.05 -12.61
C ASP A 83 3.45 -5.93 -12.52
N LEU A 84 4.14 -5.93 -11.37
CA LEU A 84 5.29 -6.81 -11.18
C LEU A 84 4.90 -8.28 -11.11
N LEU A 85 3.86 -8.63 -10.35
CA LEU A 85 3.40 -10.00 -10.20
C LEU A 85 2.97 -10.62 -11.53
N ASN A 86 2.29 -9.85 -12.38
CA ASN A 86 1.85 -10.28 -13.70
C ASN A 86 3.03 -10.68 -14.60
N THR A 87 4.15 -9.94 -14.55
CA THR A 87 5.38 -10.31 -15.29
C THR A 87 5.99 -11.64 -14.85
N ARG A 88 5.61 -12.15 -13.69
CA ARG A 88 6.09 -13.40 -13.07
C ARG A 88 5.02 -14.48 -13.01
N GLU A 89 3.89 -14.29 -13.70
CA GLU A 89 2.76 -15.21 -13.75
C GLU A 89 2.14 -15.50 -12.37
N TYR A 90 2.16 -14.48 -11.47
CA TYR A 90 1.46 -14.51 -10.21
C TYR A 90 0.14 -13.75 -10.29
N THR A 91 -0.86 -14.23 -9.57
CA THR A 91 -2.15 -13.56 -9.39
C THR A 91 -2.14 -12.78 -8.07
N LEU A 92 -2.67 -11.56 -8.08
CA LEU A 92 -2.88 -10.75 -6.88
C LEU A 92 -4.24 -11.05 -6.26
N LEU A 93 -4.26 -11.41 -4.96
CA LEU A 93 -5.45 -11.48 -4.13
C LEU A 93 -5.51 -10.25 -3.22
N LEU A 94 -6.48 -9.36 -3.46
CA LEU A 94 -6.67 -8.17 -2.65
C LEU A 94 -7.61 -8.47 -1.47
N CYS A 95 -7.19 -8.08 -0.25
CA CYS A 95 -7.95 -8.21 0.99
C CYS A 95 -8.04 -6.85 1.68
N ASN A 96 -9.26 -6.42 2.05
CA ASN A 96 -9.50 -5.16 2.74
C ASN A 96 -9.78 -5.42 4.23
N SER A 97 -8.90 -4.95 5.12
CA SER A 97 -8.93 -5.29 6.55
C SER A 97 -9.72 -4.32 7.42
N ASP A 98 -9.98 -3.09 6.96
CA ASP A 98 -10.59 -2.00 7.73
C ASP A 98 -9.82 -1.67 9.04
N GLU A 99 -8.52 -1.98 9.10
CA GLU A 99 -7.67 -1.91 10.31
C GLU A 99 -8.22 -2.75 11.49
N ASP A 100 -9.01 -3.77 11.18
CA ASP A 100 -9.59 -4.70 12.14
C ASP A 100 -8.67 -5.90 12.35
N ILE A 101 -8.17 -6.07 13.58
CA ILE A 101 -7.22 -7.14 13.91
C ILE A 101 -7.80 -8.55 13.68
N GLU A 102 -9.09 -8.75 13.91
CA GLU A 102 -9.74 -10.05 13.71
C GLU A 102 -9.81 -10.39 12.22
N LYS A 103 -10.13 -9.39 11.38
CA LYS A 103 -10.08 -9.56 9.91
C LYS A 103 -8.66 -9.86 9.42
N GLU A 104 -7.66 -9.16 9.93
CA GLU A 104 -6.26 -9.38 9.54
C GLU A 104 -5.81 -10.80 9.93
N ILE A 105 -6.12 -11.26 11.13
CA ILE A 105 -5.84 -12.64 11.58
C ILE A 105 -6.55 -13.66 10.68
N ASN A 106 -7.85 -13.46 10.41
CA ASN A 106 -8.64 -14.34 9.55
C ASN A 106 -8.05 -14.40 8.12
N TYR A 107 -7.60 -13.27 7.56
CA TYR A 107 -6.92 -13.26 6.26
C TYR A 107 -5.60 -14.02 6.31
N MET A 108 -4.80 -13.84 7.37
CA MET A 108 -3.54 -14.60 7.53
C MET A 108 -3.77 -16.11 7.64
N GLU A 109 -4.85 -16.55 8.28
CA GLU A 109 -5.25 -17.97 8.33
C GLU A 109 -5.75 -18.46 6.96
N MET A 110 -6.57 -17.67 6.28
CA MET A 110 -7.09 -18.00 4.96
C MET A 110 -5.97 -18.18 3.92
N VAL A 111 -4.95 -17.31 3.93
CA VAL A 111 -3.84 -17.41 2.97
C VAL A 111 -3.01 -18.68 3.19
N GLU A 112 -2.83 -19.11 4.44
CA GLU A 112 -2.16 -20.38 4.76
C GLU A 112 -2.98 -21.59 4.28
N GLN A 113 -4.29 -21.61 4.55
CA GLN A 113 -5.19 -22.67 4.12
C GLN A 113 -5.31 -22.81 2.60
N LYS A 114 -5.22 -21.69 1.88
CA LYS A 114 -5.31 -21.65 0.41
C LYS A 114 -3.96 -21.79 -0.30
N TYR A 115 -2.90 -22.11 0.43
CA TYR A 115 -1.54 -22.23 -0.13
C TYR A 115 -1.10 -20.99 -0.91
N VAL A 116 -1.47 -19.78 -0.43
CA VAL A 116 -0.97 -18.53 -1.00
C VAL A 116 0.54 -18.47 -0.77
N ASP A 117 1.30 -18.08 -1.79
CA ASP A 117 2.77 -18.21 -1.77
C ASP A 117 3.46 -17.14 -0.92
N GLY A 118 2.79 -16.00 -0.67
CA GLY A 118 3.30 -14.92 0.14
C GLY A 118 2.29 -13.81 0.40
N VAL A 119 2.59 -12.95 1.35
CA VAL A 119 1.73 -11.84 1.79
C VAL A 119 2.48 -10.52 1.78
N ILE A 120 1.90 -9.50 1.18
CA ILE A 120 2.25 -8.09 1.39
C ILE A 120 1.16 -7.49 2.25
N ILE A 121 1.53 -6.82 3.35
CA ILE A 121 0.53 -6.31 4.29
C ILE A 121 0.84 -4.87 4.73
N VAL A 122 -0.21 -4.06 4.76
CA VAL A 122 -0.23 -2.75 5.44
C VAL A 122 -1.10 -2.90 6.68
N THR A 123 -0.49 -2.83 7.86
CA THR A 123 -1.19 -3.02 9.13
C THR A 123 -0.65 -2.11 10.22
N SER A 124 -1.51 -1.71 11.15
CA SER A 124 -1.15 -1.06 12.41
C SER A 124 -1.52 -1.91 13.63
N THR A 125 -2.18 -3.05 13.42
CA THR A 125 -2.71 -3.91 14.47
C THR A 125 -1.89 -5.18 14.68
N LEU A 126 -1.33 -5.76 13.61
CA LEU A 126 -0.47 -6.93 13.74
C LEU A 126 0.91 -6.58 14.31
N THR A 127 1.38 -7.44 15.17
CA THR A 127 2.70 -7.34 15.81
C THR A 127 3.63 -8.46 15.31
N PRO A 128 4.95 -8.38 15.58
CA PRO A 128 5.88 -9.46 15.24
C PRO A 128 5.45 -10.84 15.76
N LYS A 129 4.71 -10.90 16.89
CA LYS A 129 4.21 -12.17 17.45
C LYS A 129 3.20 -12.85 16.53
N HIS A 130 2.36 -12.09 15.84
CA HIS A 130 1.35 -12.61 14.91
C HIS A 130 1.99 -13.18 13.64
N ILE A 131 3.19 -12.71 13.27
CA ILE A 131 3.89 -13.08 12.04
C ILE A 131 4.94 -14.19 12.25
N LYS A 132 5.61 -14.23 13.42
CA LYS A 132 6.82 -15.03 13.68
C LYS A 132 6.69 -16.53 13.36
N ASN A 133 5.52 -17.12 13.53
CA ASN A 133 5.31 -18.56 13.36
C ASN A 133 4.49 -18.91 12.10
N ARG A 134 4.30 -17.96 11.21
CA ARG A 134 3.57 -18.19 9.96
C ARG A 134 4.46 -18.92 8.95
N ALA A 135 3.87 -19.88 8.25
CA ALA A 135 4.56 -20.65 7.20
C ALA A 135 4.74 -19.82 5.91
N VAL A 136 3.91 -18.80 5.73
CA VAL A 136 3.88 -17.96 4.53
C VAL A 136 4.80 -16.75 4.71
N PRO A 137 5.72 -16.44 3.78
CA PRO A 137 6.54 -15.25 3.80
C PRO A 137 5.70 -13.96 3.82
N VAL A 138 6.11 -12.98 4.63
CA VAL A 138 5.42 -11.71 4.80
C VAL A 138 6.38 -10.55 4.55
N VAL A 139 5.93 -9.55 3.79
CA VAL A 139 6.58 -8.24 3.65
C VAL A 139 5.62 -7.17 4.16
N ALA A 140 6.08 -6.34 5.08
CA ALA A 140 5.35 -5.17 5.56
C ALA A 140 5.52 -4.02 4.56
N LEU A 141 4.44 -3.33 4.24
CA LEU A 141 4.46 -2.19 3.34
C LEU A 141 3.89 -0.97 4.04
N ASP A 142 4.46 0.21 3.77
CA ASP A 142 4.10 1.50 4.37
C ASP A 142 4.36 1.58 5.88
N ARG A 143 4.03 0.54 6.63
CA ARG A 143 4.10 0.47 8.11
C ARG A 143 4.94 -0.72 8.54
N PRO A 144 6.19 -0.52 9.02
CA PRO A 144 7.04 -1.60 9.51
C PRO A 144 6.43 -2.32 10.72
N ILE A 145 6.47 -3.67 10.72
CA ILE A 145 5.93 -4.51 11.81
C ILE A 145 7.02 -4.87 12.85
N GLY A 146 8.24 -4.42 12.63
CA GLY A 146 9.39 -4.68 13.50
C GLY A 146 10.62 -5.14 12.73
N GLU A 147 11.76 -5.25 13.41
CA GLU A 147 13.07 -5.44 12.79
C GLU A 147 13.24 -6.75 12.01
N ASN A 148 12.48 -7.79 12.36
CA ASN A 148 12.61 -9.11 11.74
C ASN A 148 11.70 -9.32 10.52
N VAL A 149 10.69 -8.46 10.31
CA VAL A 149 9.80 -8.53 9.16
C VAL A 149 10.31 -7.61 8.07
N PRO A 150 10.67 -8.13 6.88
CA PRO A 150 11.09 -7.29 5.77
C PRO A 150 10.06 -6.20 5.46
N SER A 151 10.52 -5.00 5.16
CA SER A 151 9.60 -3.86 4.98
C SER A 151 10.03 -2.89 3.89
N VAL A 152 9.02 -2.21 3.33
CA VAL A 152 9.16 -1.11 2.39
C VAL A 152 8.33 0.06 2.91
N SER A 153 8.95 1.21 3.14
CA SER A 153 8.32 2.40 3.72
C SER A 153 8.97 3.68 3.17
N VAL A 154 8.51 4.83 3.64
CA VAL A 154 9.13 6.13 3.36
C VAL A 154 9.61 6.80 4.64
N ASN A 155 10.46 7.83 4.49
CA ASN A 155 10.93 8.67 5.58
C ASN A 155 9.85 9.70 5.97
N ASN A 156 8.82 9.23 6.70
CA ASN A 156 7.69 10.06 7.13
C ASN A 156 8.11 11.23 8.03
N TYR A 157 9.09 11.00 8.92
CA TYR A 157 9.55 12.02 9.85
C TYR A 157 10.20 13.20 9.13
N ASP A 158 11.18 12.95 8.27
CA ASP A 158 11.84 14.04 7.54
C ASP A 158 10.95 14.65 6.47
N GLY A 159 10.09 13.87 5.83
CA GLY A 159 9.09 14.37 4.88
C GLY A 159 8.14 15.38 5.53
N SER A 160 7.65 15.10 6.74
CA SER A 160 6.79 16.04 7.47
C SER A 160 7.52 17.30 7.94
N ARG A 161 8.79 17.18 8.30
CA ARG A 161 9.63 18.34 8.58
C ARG A 161 9.78 19.25 7.35
N GLN A 162 10.01 18.65 6.19
CA GLN A 162 10.10 19.39 4.92
C GLN A 162 8.76 20.08 4.58
N ALA A 163 7.61 19.43 4.80
CA ALA A 163 6.29 20.03 4.64
C ALA A 163 6.12 21.30 5.48
N VAL A 164 6.47 21.24 6.76
CA VAL A 164 6.35 22.39 7.67
C VAL A 164 7.34 23.50 7.30
N ARG A 165 8.57 23.15 6.92
CA ARG A 165 9.56 24.13 6.43
C ARG A 165 9.08 24.84 5.16
N HIS A 166 8.43 24.11 4.27
CA HIS A 166 7.82 24.69 3.07
C HIS A 166 6.75 25.73 3.45
N LEU A 167 5.84 25.42 4.37
CA LEU A 167 4.84 26.38 4.85
C LEU A 167 5.51 27.63 5.50
N LYS A 168 6.56 27.44 6.31
CA LYS A 168 7.33 28.56 6.86
C LYS A 168 7.97 29.40 5.76
N SER A 169 8.56 28.80 4.75
CA SER A 169 9.16 29.53 3.62
C SER A 169 8.10 30.23 2.76
N ALA A 170 6.88 29.71 2.68
CA ALA A 170 5.74 30.36 2.04
C ALA A 170 5.16 31.53 2.89
N GLY A 171 5.74 31.83 4.05
CA GLY A 171 5.39 32.99 4.89
C GLY A 171 4.39 32.68 6.01
N CYS A 172 3.98 31.43 6.20
CA CYS A 172 3.06 31.06 7.28
C CYS A 172 3.68 31.29 8.66
N LYS A 173 2.90 31.90 9.56
CA LYS A 173 3.30 32.28 10.93
C LYS A 173 2.67 31.41 12.00
N ARG A 174 1.51 30.81 11.71
CA ARG A 174 0.72 29.97 12.61
C ARG A 174 0.31 28.71 11.87
N ILE A 175 1.07 27.64 12.06
CA ILE A 175 0.90 26.40 11.31
C ILE A 175 0.21 25.37 12.22
N ALA A 176 -0.96 24.89 11.79
CA ALA A 176 -1.66 23.80 12.45
C ALA A 176 -1.35 22.44 11.77
N HIS A 177 -1.67 21.36 12.47
CA HIS A 177 -1.53 20.01 11.96
C HIS A 177 -2.84 19.23 12.09
N ILE A 178 -3.30 18.69 10.96
CA ILE A 178 -4.37 17.69 10.96
C ILE A 178 -3.70 16.32 10.87
N ARG A 179 -3.57 15.66 12.02
CA ARG A 179 -2.92 14.35 12.07
C ARG A 179 -3.85 13.22 11.66
N GLY A 180 -3.28 12.11 11.19
CA GLY A 180 -3.99 10.83 11.04
C GLY A 180 -4.33 10.18 12.39
N PRO A 181 -4.85 8.93 12.38
CA PRO A 181 -5.21 8.19 13.59
C PRO A 181 -4.04 8.08 14.56
N MET A 182 -4.35 8.09 15.85
CA MET A 182 -3.36 7.75 16.89
C MET A 182 -3.01 6.27 16.80
N ASN A 183 -1.77 5.92 17.17
CA ASN A 183 -1.25 4.55 17.12
C ASN A 183 -0.98 3.99 15.71
N VAL A 184 -1.08 4.83 14.68
CA VAL A 184 -0.60 4.49 13.33
C VAL A 184 0.81 5.07 13.17
N ILE A 185 1.81 4.21 12.92
CA ILE A 185 3.23 4.57 12.98
C ILE A 185 3.60 5.75 12.06
N ASN A 186 3.12 5.75 10.82
CA ASN A 186 3.38 6.84 9.87
C ASN A 186 2.69 8.15 10.28
N SER A 187 1.48 8.09 10.87
CA SER A 187 0.82 9.26 11.47
C SER A 187 1.64 9.84 12.62
N ASP A 188 2.17 8.97 13.49
CA ASP A 188 2.99 9.40 14.63
C ASP A 188 4.35 9.98 14.18
N GLU A 189 4.96 9.42 13.15
CA GLU A 189 6.20 9.95 12.59
C GLU A 189 5.98 11.33 11.95
N ARG A 190 4.92 11.50 11.17
CA ARG A 190 4.53 12.81 10.60
C ARG A 190 4.22 13.83 11.68
N TYR A 191 3.52 13.43 12.72
CA TYR A 191 3.28 14.28 13.90
C TYR A 191 4.57 14.69 14.60
N LYS A 192 5.49 13.76 14.86
CA LYS A 192 6.80 14.07 15.48
C LYS A 192 7.63 15.03 14.62
N GLY A 193 7.61 14.86 13.31
CA GLY A 193 8.29 15.77 12.38
C GLY A 193 7.69 17.18 12.40
N TYR A 194 6.37 17.29 12.45
CA TYR A 194 5.69 18.58 12.66
C TYR A 194 6.12 19.24 13.98
N LEU A 195 6.04 18.51 15.10
CA LEU A 195 6.45 19.02 16.42
C LEU A 195 7.91 19.46 16.44
N LYS A 196 8.80 18.77 15.73
CA LYS A 196 10.21 19.14 15.65
C LYS A 196 10.41 20.54 15.06
N GLU A 197 9.57 20.93 14.11
CA GLU A 197 9.69 22.22 13.43
C GLU A 197 8.93 23.36 14.14
N VAL A 198 7.86 23.05 14.91
CA VAL A 198 7.04 24.10 15.55
C VAL A 198 7.02 24.07 17.08
N GLY A 199 7.42 22.98 17.71
CA GLY A 199 7.25 22.79 19.16
C GLY A 199 7.97 23.77 20.06
N ASN A 200 9.00 24.47 19.55
CA ASN A 200 9.73 25.52 20.26
C ASN A 200 9.33 26.94 19.82
N GLU A 201 8.36 27.07 18.91
CA GLU A 201 7.88 28.36 18.47
C GLU A 201 7.08 29.03 19.59
N PRO A 202 7.26 30.36 19.85
CA PRO A 202 6.55 31.04 20.93
C PRO A 202 5.02 31.03 20.81
N TRP A 203 4.52 30.82 19.61
CA TRP A 203 3.08 30.78 19.31
C TRP A 203 2.50 29.37 19.39
N PHE A 204 3.34 28.33 19.49
CA PHE A 204 2.87 26.95 19.43
C PHE A 204 1.98 26.62 20.64
N ASP A 205 0.84 25.98 20.33
CA ASP A 205 -0.09 25.44 21.31
C ASP A 205 -0.60 24.07 20.78
N HIS A 206 -0.76 23.10 21.66
CA HIS A 206 -1.32 21.79 21.31
C HIS A 206 -2.75 21.86 20.75
N LYS A 207 -3.51 22.95 20.99
CA LYS A 207 -4.82 23.19 20.38
C LYS A 207 -4.78 23.29 18.84
N TYR A 208 -3.60 23.58 18.25
CA TYR A 208 -3.40 23.61 16.79
C TYR A 208 -3.26 22.20 16.17
N ILE A 209 -3.41 21.15 16.97
CA ILE A 209 -3.32 19.76 16.50
C ILE A 209 -4.67 19.10 16.69
N VAL A 210 -5.28 18.66 15.59
CA VAL A 210 -6.54 17.91 15.59
C VAL A 210 -6.40 16.64 14.77
N THR A 211 -7.28 15.65 14.99
CA THR A 211 -7.21 14.35 14.34
C THR A 211 -8.29 14.22 13.29
N GLY A 212 -7.88 13.96 12.03
CA GLY A 212 -8.75 13.80 10.86
C GLY A 212 -9.04 12.36 10.47
N GLU A 213 -8.35 11.37 11.10
CA GLU A 213 -8.56 9.91 10.94
C GLU A 213 -8.45 9.40 9.48
N PHE A 214 -7.65 10.05 8.65
CA PHE A 214 -7.56 9.78 7.21
C PHE A 214 -8.93 9.84 6.48
N ASP A 215 -9.90 10.55 7.05
CA ASP A 215 -11.24 10.73 6.50
C ASP A 215 -11.49 12.18 6.09
N VAL A 216 -11.97 12.40 4.86
CA VAL A 216 -12.24 13.73 4.30
C VAL A 216 -13.32 14.48 5.06
N ARG A 217 -14.41 13.79 5.46
CA ARG A 217 -15.57 14.42 6.12
C ARG A 217 -15.22 14.83 7.54
N LYS A 218 -14.61 13.90 8.29
CA LYS A 218 -14.16 14.18 9.65
C LYS A 218 -13.11 15.29 9.66
N THR A 219 -12.17 15.26 8.71
CA THR A 219 -11.19 16.33 8.56
C THR A 219 -11.87 17.68 8.31
N ALA A 220 -12.85 17.75 7.42
CA ALA A 220 -13.55 19.02 7.17
C ALA A 220 -14.25 19.53 8.44
N GLU A 221 -14.92 18.67 9.21
CA GLU A 221 -15.59 19.04 10.46
C GLU A 221 -14.63 19.56 11.54
N VAL A 222 -13.51 18.86 11.77
CA VAL A 222 -12.53 19.29 12.79
C VAL A 222 -11.78 20.55 12.36
N THR A 223 -11.50 20.71 11.05
CA THR A 223 -10.86 21.90 10.48
C THR A 223 -11.76 23.15 10.62
N MET A 224 -13.07 23.03 10.35
CA MET A 224 -13.99 24.15 10.54
C MET A 224 -13.99 24.65 11.97
N ARG A 225 -14.02 23.76 12.96
CA ARG A 225 -13.93 24.13 14.38
C ARG A 225 -12.58 24.74 14.70
N LEU A 226 -11.49 24.12 14.27
CA LEU A 226 -10.15 24.60 14.50
C LEU A 226 -9.96 26.05 14.00
N LEU A 227 -10.38 26.35 12.78
CA LEU A 227 -10.23 27.67 12.16
C LEU A 227 -11.19 28.72 12.76
N ALA A 228 -12.40 28.30 13.18
CA ALA A 228 -13.33 29.20 13.88
C ALA A 228 -12.82 29.62 15.27
N GLU A 229 -12.18 28.70 16.00
CA GLU A 229 -11.61 28.93 17.32
C GLU A 229 -10.24 29.63 17.27
N ASN A 230 -9.52 29.52 16.15
CA ASN A 230 -8.16 30.02 15.99
C ASN A 230 -7.99 30.71 14.62
N PRO A 231 -8.58 31.88 14.42
CA PRO A 231 -8.56 32.60 13.14
C PRO A 231 -7.18 33.09 12.72
N GLU A 232 -6.21 33.04 13.62
CA GLU A 232 -4.81 33.38 13.37
C GLU A 232 -4.01 32.31 12.60
N ILE A 233 -4.59 31.12 12.38
CA ILE A 233 -3.95 30.04 11.62
C ILE A 233 -3.91 30.43 10.13
N ASP A 234 -2.69 30.46 9.57
CA ASP A 234 -2.42 30.81 8.18
C ASP A 234 -1.76 29.68 7.37
N GLY A 235 -1.46 28.55 8.02
CA GLY A 235 -0.91 27.36 7.41
C GLY A 235 -1.46 26.08 8.02
N ILE A 236 -1.75 25.07 7.21
CA ILE A 236 -2.14 23.72 7.67
C ILE A 236 -1.29 22.66 6.97
N PHE A 237 -0.61 21.84 7.78
CA PHE A 237 -0.07 20.56 7.34
C PHE A 237 -1.11 19.47 7.60
N ALA A 238 -1.74 18.97 6.54
CA ALA A 238 -2.61 17.80 6.58
C ALA A 238 -1.76 16.53 6.47
N GLY A 239 -1.98 15.57 7.34
CA GLY A 239 -1.18 14.35 7.45
C GLY A 239 -1.23 13.45 6.21
N ASN A 240 -2.18 13.67 5.27
CA ASN A 240 -2.15 13.15 3.91
C ASN A 240 -3.01 14.00 2.96
N ASP A 241 -2.94 13.72 1.65
CA ASP A 241 -3.67 14.49 0.62
C ASP A 241 -5.19 14.29 0.73
N TYR A 242 -5.62 13.11 1.15
CA TYR A 242 -7.05 12.84 1.34
C TYR A 242 -7.63 13.72 2.46
N MET A 243 -6.87 13.95 3.54
CA MET A 243 -7.23 14.95 4.56
C MET A 243 -7.04 16.39 4.06
N ALA A 244 -6.03 16.68 3.22
CA ALA A 244 -5.88 18.01 2.64
C ALA A 244 -7.12 18.43 1.85
N MET A 245 -7.79 17.52 1.13
CA MET A 245 -9.08 17.77 0.49
C MET A 245 -10.16 18.13 1.51
N GLY A 246 -10.14 17.52 2.70
CA GLY A 246 -11.03 17.87 3.81
C GLY A 246 -10.80 19.29 4.32
N VAL A 247 -9.52 19.70 4.45
CA VAL A 247 -9.13 21.08 4.79
C VAL A 247 -9.62 22.07 3.72
N MET A 248 -9.39 21.76 2.45
CA MET A 248 -9.86 22.58 1.32
C MET A 248 -11.39 22.75 1.32
N LYS A 249 -12.12 21.69 1.63
CA LYS A 249 -13.58 21.73 1.78
C LYS A 249 -14.01 22.65 2.92
N ALA A 250 -13.34 22.56 4.08
CA ALA A 250 -13.61 23.42 5.23
C ALA A 250 -13.31 24.90 4.91
N ALA A 251 -12.16 25.20 4.33
CA ALA A 251 -11.78 26.56 3.94
C ALA A 251 -12.84 27.19 3.00
N ARG A 252 -13.27 26.44 1.97
CA ARG A 252 -14.32 26.90 1.05
C ARG A 252 -15.64 27.18 1.76
N GLN A 253 -16.04 26.35 2.72
CA GLN A 253 -17.30 26.55 3.49
C GLN A 253 -17.23 27.78 4.40
N LEU A 254 -16.03 28.11 4.90
CA LEU A 254 -15.79 29.31 5.72
C LEU A 254 -15.51 30.58 4.89
N GLY A 255 -15.44 30.46 3.56
CA GLY A 255 -15.08 31.58 2.69
C GLY A 255 -13.61 32.00 2.76
N ILE A 256 -12.72 31.13 3.29
CA ILE A 256 -11.29 31.38 3.41
C ILE A 256 -10.61 31.04 2.06
N ARG A 257 -9.85 31.98 1.54
CA ARG A 257 -9.15 31.81 0.26
C ARG A 257 -7.85 31.03 0.47
N VAL A 258 -7.68 29.99 -0.37
CA VAL A 258 -6.45 29.20 -0.44
C VAL A 258 -5.80 29.46 -1.79
N PRO A 259 -4.54 29.91 -1.86
CA PRO A 259 -3.56 29.97 -0.77
C PRO A 259 -3.48 31.32 -0.02
N GLU A 260 -4.22 32.38 -0.41
CA GLU A 260 -3.98 33.77 -0.01
C GLU A 260 -4.15 34.00 1.49
N GLU A 261 -5.13 33.36 2.13
CA GLU A 261 -5.43 33.48 3.56
C GLU A 261 -5.03 32.24 4.36
N LEU A 262 -4.96 31.07 3.69
CA LEU A 262 -4.60 29.81 4.29
C LEU A 262 -3.78 28.97 3.31
N SER A 263 -2.51 28.73 3.62
CA SER A 263 -1.71 27.76 2.87
C SER A 263 -1.97 26.33 3.37
N VAL A 264 -2.09 25.38 2.44
CA VAL A 264 -2.34 23.95 2.76
C VAL A 264 -1.31 23.07 2.08
N ILE A 265 -0.69 22.17 2.83
CA ILE A 265 0.18 21.13 2.29
C ILE A 265 -0.29 19.76 2.76
N GLY A 266 -0.33 18.81 1.83
CA GLY A 266 -0.64 17.42 2.07
C GLY A 266 0.59 16.53 2.19
N PHE A 267 0.35 15.24 2.10
CA PHE A 267 1.35 14.17 2.05
C PHE A 267 0.77 13.02 1.23
N ASP A 268 1.56 12.25 0.56
CA ASP A 268 1.32 11.07 -0.28
C ASP A 268 1.57 11.35 -1.77
N GLY A 269 1.08 12.46 -2.35
CA GLY A 269 1.20 12.75 -3.79
C GLY A 269 0.20 11.98 -4.64
N ILE A 270 -1.00 11.71 -4.12
CA ILE A 270 -2.03 10.99 -4.89
C ILE A 270 -2.51 11.81 -6.10
N GLU A 271 -2.80 11.15 -7.23
CA GLU A 271 -3.25 11.78 -8.47
C GLU A 271 -4.48 12.69 -8.25
N MET A 272 -5.38 12.29 -7.36
CA MET A 272 -6.59 13.07 -7.04
C MET A 272 -6.27 14.47 -6.47
N GLY A 273 -5.12 14.65 -5.81
CA GLY A 273 -4.65 15.95 -5.31
C GLY A 273 -4.34 16.94 -6.43
N GLN A 274 -3.89 16.45 -7.59
CA GLN A 274 -3.61 17.26 -8.79
C GLN A 274 -4.89 17.66 -9.54
N LEU A 275 -6.00 16.96 -9.31
CA LEU A 275 -7.30 17.24 -9.92
C LEU A 275 -8.13 18.23 -9.09
N THR A 276 -7.66 18.65 -7.92
CA THR A 276 -8.33 19.69 -7.12
C THR A 276 -8.09 21.10 -7.71
N SER A 277 -8.96 22.04 -7.34
CA SER A 277 -8.78 23.46 -7.70
C SER A 277 -8.95 24.31 -6.44
N PRO A 278 -7.85 24.92 -5.96
CA PRO A 278 -6.46 24.83 -6.41
C PRO A 278 -5.83 23.44 -6.22
N GLU A 279 -4.77 23.13 -7.02
CA GLU A 279 -4.03 21.88 -6.92
C GLU A 279 -3.28 21.78 -5.59
N ILE A 280 -3.34 20.62 -4.93
CA ILE A 280 -2.72 20.43 -3.62
C ILE A 280 -1.20 20.36 -3.74
N THR A 281 -0.50 21.22 -2.99
CA THR A 281 0.92 21.08 -2.70
C THR A 281 1.12 19.90 -1.74
N THR A 282 2.06 18.99 -2.00
CA THR A 282 2.20 17.75 -1.24
C THR A 282 3.64 17.26 -1.13
N MET A 283 3.93 16.47 -0.09
CA MET A 283 5.11 15.63 -0.01
C MET A 283 4.79 14.29 -0.65
N ALA A 284 5.20 14.12 -1.90
CA ALA A 284 4.88 12.94 -2.68
C ALA A 284 5.73 11.73 -2.30
N GLN A 285 5.09 10.60 -2.12
CA GLN A 285 5.70 9.28 -2.01
C GLN A 285 5.81 8.64 -3.39
N PRO A 286 6.80 7.80 -3.65
CA PRO A 286 6.86 6.99 -4.87
C PRO A 286 5.93 5.77 -4.74
N ILE A 287 4.59 6.02 -4.70
CA ILE A 287 3.56 5.04 -4.28
C ILE A 287 3.62 3.75 -5.11
N TYR A 288 3.69 3.90 -6.44
CA TYR A 288 3.82 2.76 -7.36
C TYR A 288 5.09 1.94 -7.07
N ASP A 289 6.24 2.61 -6.88
CA ASP A 289 7.53 1.95 -6.63
C ASP A 289 7.58 1.28 -5.25
N LEU A 290 6.85 1.79 -4.25
CA LEU A 290 6.68 1.11 -2.96
C LEU A 290 6.04 -0.26 -3.15
N GLY A 291 4.91 -0.31 -3.87
CA GLY A 291 4.21 -1.57 -4.18
C GLY A 291 5.08 -2.53 -4.98
N ARG A 292 5.71 -2.05 -6.04
CA ARG A 292 6.61 -2.83 -6.90
C ARG A 292 7.80 -3.40 -6.12
N THR A 293 8.44 -2.58 -5.27
CA THR A 293 9.59 -3.01 -4.46
C THR A 293 9.19 -4.06 -3.42
N ALA A 294 8.01 -3.92 -2.80
CA ALA A 294 7.50 -4.91 -1.85
C ALA A 294 7.25 -6.26 -2.53
N ALA A 295 6.66 -6.25 -3.73
CA ALA A 295 6.45 -7.45 -4.51
C ALA A 295 7.77 -8.11 -4.95
N GLU A 296 8.76 -7.33 -5.40
CA GLU A 296 10.08 -7.85 -5.75
C GLU A 296 10.79 -8.47 -4.54
N LEU A 297 10.75 -7.81 -3.39
CA LEU A 297 11.33 -8.30 -2.14
C LEU A 297 10.67 -9.63 -1.72
N LEU A 298 9.34 -9.71 -1.77
CA LEU A 298 8.59 -10.91 -1.43
C LEU A 298 8.93 -12.07 -2.38
N LEU A 299 8.96 -11.84 -3.69
CA LEU A 299 9.30 -12.88 -4.67
C LEU A 299 10.71 -13.41 -4.48
N ARG A 300 11.69 -12.56 -4.16
CA ARG A 300 13.05 -12.99 -3.83
C ARG A 300 13.07 -13.93 -2.62
N ILE A 301 12.27 -13.63 -1.59
CA ILE A 301 12.16 -14.47 -0.40
C ILE A 301 11.54 -15.84 -0.75
N ILE A 302 10.45 -15.85 -1.53
CA ILE A 302 9.77 -17.07 -1.99
C ILE A 302 10.71 -17.94 -2.82
N GLU A 303 11.53 -17.35 -3.67
CA GLU A 303 12.52 -18.04 -4.51
C GLU A 303 13.77 -18.50 -3.72
N GLY A 304 13.85 -18.25 -2.43
CA GLY A 304 15.02 -18.58 -1.59
C GLY A 304 16.29 -17.81 -1.97
N LYS A 305 16.16 -16.68 -2.67
CA LYS A 305 17.29 -15.85 -3.07
C LYS A 305 17.81 -15.03 -1.89
N TYR A 306 19.11 -14.79 -1.89
CA TYR A 306 19.71 -13.94 -0.87
C TYR A 306 19.12 -12.50 -0.91
N VAL A 307 18.69 -12.01 0.25
CA VAL A 307 18.16 -10.68 0.44
C VAL A 307 19.16 -9.87 1.28
N ALA A 308 19.97 -9.05 0.61
CA ALA A 308 20.98 -8.24 1.26
C ALA A 308 20.39 -7.12 2.13
N LYS A 309 19.29 -6.52 1.68
CA LYS A 309 18.58 -5.43 2.36
C LYS A 309 17.14 -5.86 2.62
N LYS A 310 16.74 -5.90 3.90
CA LYS A 310 15.39 -6.29 4.31
C LYS A 310 14.45 -5.10 4.50
N HIS A 311 14.99 -3.91 4.75
CA HIS A 311 14.21 -2.70 5.00
C HIS A 311 14.57 -1.64 3.97
N TYR A 312 13.60 -1.27 3.16
CA TYR A 312 13.71 -0.21 2.17
C TYR A 312 12.97 1.01 2.70
N VAL A 313 13.66 2.14 2.79
CA VAL A 313 13.08 3.44 3.14
C VAL A 313 13.35 4.38 1.99
N PHE A 314 12.30 4.87 1.38
CA PHE A 314 12.34 5.84 0.30
C PHE A 314 12.24 7.26 0.86
N GLU A 315 12.83 8.21 0.17
CA GLU A 315 12.61 9.62 0.44
C GLU A 315 11.31 10.07 -0.23
N VAL A 316 10.77 11.19 0.24
CA VAL A 316 9.61 11.86 -0.35
C VAL A 316 10.06 13.15 -1.02
N GLU A 317 9.30 13.60 -2.02
CA GLU A 317 9.62 14.79 -2.80
C GLU A 317 8.51 15.82 -2.68
N LEU A 318 8.88 17.11 -2.60
CA LEU A 318 7.92 18.21 -2.63
C LEU A 318 7.38 18.39 -4.05
N ILE A 319 6.09 18.21 -4.24
CA ILE A 319 5.38 18.61 -5.45
C ILE A 319 4.62 19.89 -5.14
N ALA A 320 5.08 21.01 -5.71
CA ALA A 320 4.45 22.30 -5.54
C ALA A 320 3.20 22.39 -6.42
N GLY A 321 2.04 22.45 -5.78
CA GLY A 321 0.74 22.75 -6.40
C GLY A 321 0.42 24.25 -6.31
N GLN A 322 -0.84 24.55 -6.01
CA GLN A 322 -1.39 25.90 -5.94
C GLN A 322 -1.94 26.25 -4.54
N THR A 323 -1.90 25.30 -3.60
CA THR A 323 -2.44 25.51 -2.22
C THR A 323 -1.45 26.14 -1.27
N THR A 324 -0.24 26.47 -1.70
CA THR A 324 0.74 27.26 -0.95
C THR A 324 1.20 28.45 -1.77
N LEU A 325 1.52 29.58 -1.11
CA LEU A 325 2.08 30.75 -1.80
C LEU A 325 3.43 30.36 -2.42
N ARG A 326 3.62 30.80 -3.68
CA ARG A 326 4.95 30.72 -4.32
C ARG A 326 5.76 31.95 -3.90
N ASN A 327 6.94 31.73 -3.34
CA ASN A 327 7.93 32.77 -3.13
C ASN A 327 8.54 33.21 -4.46
#